data_fe633470c857318a0800a3038ebf093d
#
_entry.id   fe633470c857318a0800a3038ebf093d
#
_cell.length_a   1.000
_cell.length_b   1.000
_cell.length_c   1.000
_cell.angle_alpha   90.00
_cell.angle_beta   90.00
_cell.angle_gamma   90.00
#
_symmetry.space_group_name_H-M   'P 1'
#
loop_
_entity.id
_entity.type
_entity.pdbx_description
1 polymer ?
#
loop_
_entity_poly.entity_id
_entity_poly.type
_entity_poly.pdbx_seq_one_letter_code
_entity_poly.pdbx_strand_id
1 'polypeptide(L)'
;MAEPSGRALAVVDAGAVERNCRTLKERVGDATELCAVVKANGYGHGAAACAAAALRGGASRLAVAAASEATELRLHFPDVPLFVMGALTEDELATTLAADADLALWREGFLELCSRLAGERGRPARVHLKLDSGMGRLGERDPVALLELARRCAADEAIEIAGVWTHFATADDPDDGFLAEQLAAFLPVAESIRGIVPGCTVHAANSAATLRDTEAHFDMVRCGIAIYGLDPFHRDPAEHGLEPALELHSYVADVKRFESGASAGYGRTWRAPEDTWVGVLPIGYGDGVRRGLSNNAEVLVDGRRYPLVGTVSMDNITIDLGPDTAVEPGAPAVLIGPQGSDRILAEEVAARLDTINYEITCGISQRVPREFSG
;
A
#
# COMPACT_ATOMS: atom_id res chain seq x y z
N MET A 1 11.68 -19.02 18.37
CA MET A 1 11.80 -18.25 17.10
C MET A 1 13.09 -18.68 16.43
N ALA A 2 13.12 -18.83 15.09
CA ALA A 2 14.37 -19.11 14.39
C ALA A 2 15.33 -17.92 14.57
N GLU A 3 16.64 -18.19 14.67
CA GLU A 3 17.65 -17.15 14.65
C GLU A 3 17.49 -16.33 13.36
N PRO A 4 17.56 -14.99 13.42
CA PRO A 4 17.41 -14.18 12.22
C PRO A 4 18.46 -14.60 11.17
N SER A 5 18.00 -15.05 10.00
CA SER A 5 18.88 -15.51 8.90
C SER A 5 19.71 -14.38 8.27
N GLY A 6 19.58 -13.15 8.79
CA GLY A 6 20.28 -11.96 8.31
C GLY A 6 20.17 -10.78 9.28
N ARG A 7 20.75 -9.63 8.88
CA ARG A 7 20.80 -8.41 9.71
C ARG A 7 19.39 -7.79 9.92
N ALA A 8 18.50 -7.96 8.97
CA ALA A 8 17.11 -7.53 9.02
C ALA A 8 16.26 -8.45 8.15
N LEU A 9 14.98 -8.61 8.52
CA LEU A 9 14.02 -9.46 7.85
C LEU A 9 12.64 -8.84 7.93
N ALA A 10 11.92 -8.81 6.82
CA ALA A 10 10.48 -8.55 6.80
C ALA A 10 9.74 -9.90 6.67
N VAL A 11 8.98 -10.26 7.67
CA VAL A 11 8.10 -11.43 7.64
C VAL A 11 6.72 -10.97 7.16
N VAL A 12 6.16 -11.63 6.15
CA VAL A 12 4.86 -11.30 5.57
C VAL A 12 3.93 -12.51 5.72
N ASP A 13 2.90 -12.37 6.53
CA ASP A 13 1.82 -13.35 6.66
C ASP A 13 0.84 -13.23 5.48
N ALA A 14 1.02 -14.09 4.47
CA ALA A 14 0.12 -14.18 3.33
C ALA A 14 -1.29 -14.64 3.75
N GLY A 15 -1.41 -15.44 4.81
CA GLY A 15 -2.70 -15.82 5.38
C GLY A 15 -3.46 -14.63 5.98
N ALA A 16 -2.77 -13.65 6.59
CA ALA A 16 -3.39 -12.41 7.04
C ALA A 16 -3.95 -11.61 5.85
N VAL A 17 -3.21 -11.50 4.73
CA VAL A 17 -3.72 -10.86 3.50
C VAL A 17 -4.98 -11.56 3.00
N GLU A 18 -5.01 -12.90 2.97
CA GLU A 18 -6.18 -13.68 2.59
C GLU A 18 -7.38 -13.40 3.51
N ARG A 19 -7.18 -13.41 4.83
CA ARG A 19 -8.24 -13.13 5.83
C ARG A 19 -8.76 -11.69 5.70
N ASN A 20 -7.89 -10.71 5.54
CA ASN A 20 -8.27 -9.32 5.31
C ASN A 20 -9.13 -9.15 4.05
N CYS A 21 -8.73 -9.80 2.95
CA CYS A 21 -9.52 -9.77 1.71
C CYS A 21 -10.89 -10.43 1.91
N ARG A 22 -10.97 -11.53 2.65
CA ARG A 22 -12.25 -12.19 2.99
C ARG A 22 -13.14 -11.27 3.82
N THR A 23 -12.61 -10.61 4.85
CA THR A 23 -13.32 -9.61 5.65
C THR A 23 -13.86 -8.46 4.80
N LEU A 24 -13.03 -7.94 3.87
CA LEU A 24 -13.45 -6.88 2.95
C LEU A 24 -14.52 -7.38 1.96
N LYS A 25 -14.36 -8.59 1.42
CA LYS A 25 -15.33 -9.20 0.49
C LYS A 25 -16.68 -9.47 1.17
N GLU A 26 -16.68 -9.96 2.40
CA GLU A 26 -17.90 -10.13 3.21
C GLU A 26 -18.62 -8.77 3.45
N ARG A 27 -17.85 -7.72 3.70
CA ARG A 27 -18.39 -6.37 3.92
C ARG A 27 -19.08 -5.80 2.67
N VAL A 28 -18.52 -5.99 1.48
CA VAL A 28 -19.07 -5.44 0.24
C VAL A 28 -20.15 -6.34 -0.38
N GLY A 29 -20.21 -7.60 0.04
CA GLY A 29 -21.19 -8.59 -0.46
C GLY A 29 -20.89 -9.13 -1.84
N ASP A 30 -21.72 -10.07 -2.32
CA ASP A 30 -21.46 -10.81 -3.56
C ASP A 30 -21.57 -9.96 -4.82
N ALA A 31 -22.42 -8.94 -4.80
CA ALA A 31 -22.70 -8.10 -5.96
C ALA A 31 -21.55 -7.14 -6.32
N THR A 32 -20.65 -6.86 -5.39
CA THR A 32 -19.53 -5.93 -5.59
C THR A 32 -18.22 -6.70 -5.71
N GLU A 33 -17.44 -6.44 -6.77
CA GLU A 33 -16.11 -7.00 -6.96
C GLU A 33 -15.10 -6.40 -5.97
N LEU A 34 -14.19 -7.23 -5.48
CA LEU A 34 -13.01 -6.77 -4.75
C LEU A 34 -11.80 -6.74 -5.71
N CYS A 35 -11.32 -5.56 -6.03
CA CYS A 35 -10.08 -5.34 -6.73
C CYS A 35 -8.96 -5.13 -5.71
N ALA A 36 -7.99 -6.05 -5.65
CA ALA A 36 -6.82 -5.94 -4.80
C ALA A 36 -5.74 -5.06 -5.44
N VAL A 37 -5.36 -3.98 -4.77
CA VAL A 37 -4.34 -3.04 -5.27
C VAL A 37 -2.98 -3.45 -4.74
N VAL A 38 -2.12 -3.96 -5.62
CA VAL A 38 -0.82 -4.55 -5.29
C VAL A 38 0.38 -3.79 -5.86
N LYS A 39 0.19 -2.51 -6.19
CA LYS A 39 1.25 -1.60 -6.65
C LYS A 39 2.36 -1.39 -5.62
N ALA A 40 3.49 -0.82 -6.04
CA ALA A 40 4.67 -0.56 -5.21
C ALA A 40 5.13 -1.84 -4.48
N ASN A 41 5.24 -2.93 -5.26
CA ASN A 41 5.59 -4.26 -4.75
C ASN A 41 4.67 -4.70 -3.59
N GLY A 42 3.33 -4.60 -3.79
CA GLY A 42 2.36 -4.92 -2.74
C GLY A 42 2.49 -4.01 -1.52
N TYR A 43 2.64 -2.70 -1.71
CA TYR A 43 2.89 -1.73 -0.62
C TYR A 43 4.09 -2.13 0.25
N GLY A 44 5.12 -2.71 -0.38
CA GLY A 44 6.33 -3.18 0.29
C GLY A 44 6.26 -4.63 0.81
N HIS A 45 5.10 -5.29 0.74
CA HIS A 45 4.88 -6.64 1.25
C HIS A 45 5.27 -7.77 0.27
N GLY A 46 5.48 -7.47 -1.03
CA GLY A 46 5.72 -8.46 -2.06
C GLY A 46 4.47 -8.74 -2.91
N ALA A 47 4.44 -8.16 -4.13
CA ALA A 47 3.24 -8.11 -4.97
C ALA A 47 2.69 -9.49 -5.33
N ALA A 48 3.53 -10.41 -5.80
CA ALA A 48 3.06 -11.71 -6.29
C ALA A 48 2.45 -12.59 -5.17
N ALA A 49 3.10 -12.66 -4.01
CA ALA A 49 2.61 -13.44 -2.88
C ALA A 49 1.29 -12.86 -2.32
N CYS A 50 1.24 -11.53 -2.15
CA CYS A 50 0.04 -10.85 -1.67
C CYS A 50 -1.11 -10.92 -2.69
N ALA A 51 -0.82 -10.83 -4.00
CA ALA A 51 -1.83 -11.02 -5.04
C ALA A 51 -2.45 -12.43 -4.99
N ALA A 52 -1.62 -13.47 -4.85
CA ALA A 52 -2.10 -14.83 -4.72
C ALA A 52 -3.00 -15.00 -3.48
N ALA A 53 -2.61 -14.45 -2.34
CA ALA A 53 -3.39 -14.49 -1.11
C ALA A 53 -4.71 -13.70 -1.25
N ALA A 54 -4.67 -12.51 -1.85
CA ALA A 54 -5.85 -11.69 -2.09
C ALA A 54 -6.89 -12.40 -2.97
N LEU A 55 -6.44 -13.09 -4.03
CA LEU A 55 -7.31 -13.89 -4.90
C LEU A 55 -7.96 -15.04 -4.14
N ARG A 56 -7.24 -15.74 -3.26
CA ARG A 56 -7.83 -16.77 -2.38
C ARG A 56 -8.83 -16.18 -1.39
N GLY A 57 -8.60 -14.93 -0.96
CA GLY A 57 -9.49 -14.16 -0.07
C GLY A 57 -10.72 -13.56 -0.75
N GLY A 58 -10.93 -13.80 -2.06
CA GLY A 58 -12.11 -13.37 -2.80
C GLY A 58 -11.94 -12.14 -3.67
N ALA A 59 -10.70 -11.64 -3.85
CA ALA A 59 -10.45 -10.65 -4.90
C ALA A 59 -10.60 -11.30 -6.29
N SER A 60 -11.24 -10.58 -7.22
CA SER A 60 -11.47 -11.03 -8.59
C SER A 60 -10.59 -10.32 -9.62
N ARG A 61 -9.94 -9.23 -9.23
CA ARG A 61 -9.12 -8.37 -10.07
C ARG A 61 -7.92 -7.85 -9.30
N LEU A 62 -6.83 -7.60 -9.99
CA LEU A 62 -5.65 -6.95 -9.43
C LEU A 62 -5.46 -5.57 -10.06
N ALA A 63 -4.96 -4.61 -9.28
CA ALA A 63 -4.63 -3.29 -9.81
C ALA A 63 -3.22 -2.84 -9.39
N VAL A 64 -2.56 -2.18 -10.32
CA VAL A 64 -1.21 -1.63 -10.17
C VAL A 64 -1.13 -0.19 -10.68
N ALA A 65 0.01 0.47 -10.53
CA ALA A 65 0.20 1.84 -10.98
C ALA A 65 1.02 1.94 -12.27
N ALA A 66 1.92 0.99 -12.52
CA ALA A 66 2.88 1.04 -13.63
C ALA A 66 2.76 -0.17 -14.56
N ALA A 67 3.14 0.00 -15.82
CA ALA A 67 3.15 -1.05 -16.81
C ALA A 67 4.08 -2.23 -16.46
N SER A 68 5.24 -1.93 -15.86
CA SER A 68 6.19 -2.94 -15.41
C SER A 68 5.61 -3.86 -14.34
N GLU A 69 4.84 -3.31 -13.39
CA GLU A 69 4.15 -4.09 -12.35
C GLU A 69 3.09 -5.02 -12.97
N ALA A 70 2.35 -4.54 -13.98
CA ALA A 70 1.39 -5.38 -14.70
C ALA A 70 2.07 -6.52 -15.45
N THR A 71 3.21 -6.26 -16.09
CA THR A 71 4.00 -7.27 -16.78
C THR A 71 4.50 -8.36 -15.83
N GLU A 72 5.02 -7.95 -14.67
CA GLU A 72 5.47 -8.89 -13.63
C GLU A 72 4.33 -9.77 -13.14
N LEU A 73 3.19 -9.17 -12.80
CA LEU A 73 2.02 -9.92 -12.32
C LEU A 73 1.45 -10.86 -13.39
N ARG A 74 1.46 -10.47 -14.67
CA ARG A 74 0.98 -11.31 -15.76
C ARG A 74 1.76 -12.62 -15.89
N LEU A 75 3.06 -12.63 -15.55
CA LEU A 75 3.86 -13.84 -15.52
C LEU A 75 3.38 -14.86 -14.48
N HIS A 76 2.83 -14.37 -13.36
CA HIS A 76 2.32 -15.21 -12.26
C HIS A 76 0.82 -15.52 -12.41
N PHE A 77 0.06 -14.61 -13.02
CA PHE A 77 -1.40 -14.66 -13.10
C PHE A 77 -1.87 -14.44 -14.55
N PRO A 78 -1.73 -15.45 -15.45
CA PRO A 78 -1.98 -15.28 -16.88
C PRO A 78 -3.42 -14.88 -17.21
N ASP A 79 -4.40 -15.30 -16.42
CA ASP A 79 -5.83 -15.14 -16.72
C ASP A 79 -6.55 -14.14 -15.80
N VAL A 80 -5.86 -13.60 -14.77
CA VAL A 80 -6.49 -12.67 -13.82
C VAL A 80 -6.66 -11.29 -14.46
N PRO A 81 -7.83 -10.66 -14.39
CA PRO A 81 -8.01 -9.28 -14.82
C PRO A 81 -7.05 -8.33 -14.09
N LEU A 82 -6.27 -7.55 -14.88
CA LEU A 82 -5.33 -6.55 -14.37
C LEU A 82 -5.79 -5.16 -14.77
N PHE A 83 -5.60 -4.18 -13.89
CA PHE A 83 -5.90 -2.77 -14.14
C PHE A 83 -4.70 -1.88 -13.80
N VAL A 84 -4.21 -1.13 -14.78
CA VAL A 84 -3.15 -0.12 -14.61
C VAL A 84 -3.80 1.23 -14.39
N MET A 85 -3.68 1.76 -13.18
CA MET A 85 -4.34 2.99 -12.73
C MET A 85 -3.55 4.28 -13.00
N GLY A 86 -2.25 4.17 -13.29
CA GLY A 86 -1.34 5.28 -13.48
C GLY A 86 -1.44 5.93 -14.85
N ALA A 87 -0.74 7.06 -14.99
CA ALA A 87 -0.48 7.66 -16.30
C ALA A 87 0.62 6.84 -17.01
N LEU A 88 0.48 6.69 -18.32
CA LEU A 88 1.37 5.90 -19.16
C LEU A 88 1.96 6.76 -20.27
N THR A 89 3.23 6.55 -20.57
CA THR A 89 3.87 6.96 -21.83
C THR A 89 3.43 6.03 -22.98
N GLU A 90 3.82 6.33 -24.20
CA GLU A 90 3.53 5.45 -25.36
C GLU A 90 4.13 4.04 -25.19
N ASP A 91 5.38 3.94 -24.76
CA ASP A 91 6.06 2.66 -24.54
C ASP A 91 5.42 1.87 -23.40
N GLU A 92 5.01 2.54 -22.33
CA GLU A 92 4.30 1.91 -21.21
C GLU A 92 2.89 1.47 -21.60
N LEU A 93 2.21 2.22 -22.49
CA LEU A 93 0.93 1.80 -23.04
C LEU A 93 1.09 0.54 -23.88
N ALA A 94 2.07 0.48 -24.78
CA ALA A 94 2.35 -0.72 -25.55
C ALA A 94 2.64 -1.93 -24.64
N THR A 95 3.41 -1.72 -23.57
CA THR A 95 3.71 -2.73 -22.55
C THR A 95 2.44 -3.17 -21.80
N THR A 96 1.57 -2.23 -21.42
CA THR A 96 0.30 -2.52 -20.74
C THR A 96 -0.64 -3.32 -21.60
N LEU A 97 -0.76 -2.97 -22.90
CA LEU A 97 -1.55 -3.70 -23.85
C LEU A 97 -0.98 -5.12 -24.10
N ALA A 98 0.35 -5.26 -24.17
CA ALA A 98 1.01 -6.56 -24.30
C ALA A 98 0.75 -7.47 -23.09
N ALA A 99 0.67 -6.89 -21.86
CA ALA A 99 0.29 -7.59 -20.65
C ALA A 99 -1.22 -7.92 -20.58
N ASP A 100 -2.00 -7.55 -21.56
CA ASP A 100 -3.47 -7.70 -21.59
C ASP A 100 -4.15 -7.12 -20.36
N ALA A 101 -3.73 -5.92 -19.95
CA ALA A 101 -4.27 -5.20 -18.80
C ALA A 101 -5.20 -4.07 -19.24
N ASP A 102 -6.23 -3.83 -18.44
CA ASP A 102 -7.08 -2.65 -18.56
C ASP A 102 -6.28 -1.40 -18.16
N LEU A 103 -6.66 -0.24 -18.64
CA LEU A 103 -5.94 1.00 -18.36
C LEU A 103 -6.88 2.19 -18.09
N ALA A 104 -6.36 3.21 -17.39
CA ALA A 104 -7.08 4.43 -17.10
C ALA A 104 -6.98 5.41 -18.29
N LEU A 105 -8.12 5.99 -18.69
CA LEU A 105 -8.20 6.94 -19.81
C LEU A 105 -9.03 8.17 -19.41
N TRP A 106 -8.55 9.40 -19.73
CA TRP A 106 -9.24 10.64 -19.38
C TRP A 106 -8.95 11.80 -20.34
N ARG A 107 -8.22 11.60 -21.44
CA ARG A 107 -7.89 12.67 -22.39
C ARG A 107 -7.85 12.17 -23.83
N GLU A 108 -8.26 13.03 -24.73
CA GLU A 108 -8.42 12.75 -26.16
C GLU A 108 -7.14 12.28 -26.85
N GLY A 109 -6.02 13.02 -26.70
CA GLY A 109 -4.76 12.63 -27.32
C GLY A 109 -4.24 11.25 -26.87
N PHE A 110 -4.64 10.78 -25.66
CA PHE A 110 -4.33 9.45 -25.21
C PHE A 110 -5.26 8.38 -25.80
N LEU A 111 -6.54 8.73 -26.10
CA LEU A 111 -7.45 7.88 -26.84
C LEU A 111 -6.89 7.55 -28.22
N GLU A 112 -6.43 8.55 -28.97
CA GLU A 112 -5.87 8.35 -30.29
C GLU A 112 -4.66 7.41 -30.29
N LEU A 113 -3.82 7.54 -29.25
CA LEU A 113 -2.67 6.65 -29.04
C LEU A 113 -3.12 5.21 -28.72
N CYS A 114 -4.10 5.05 -27.82
CA CYS A 114 -4.69 3.76 -27.48
C CYS A 114 -5.30 3.07 -28.70
N SER A 115 -6.09 3.80 -29.48
CA SER A 115 -6.75 3.28 -30.68
C SER A 115 -5.74 2.77 -31.71
N ARG A 116 -4.69 3.56 -31.99
CA ARG A 116 -3.62 3.17 -32.91
C ARG A 116 -2.92 1.89 -32.46
N LEU A 117 -2.43 1.83 -31.23
CA LEU A 117 -1.68 0.66 -30.72
C LEU A 117 -2.57 -0.58 -30.55
N ALA A 118 -3.83 -0.42 -30.16
CA ALA A 118 -4.79 -1.50 -30.10
C ALA A 118 -5.11 -2.06 -31.52
N GLY A 119 -5.27 -1.18 -32.51
CA GLY A 119 -5.44 -1.54 -33.92
C GLY A 119 -4.24 -2.34 -34.46
N GLU A 120 -3.01 -1.90 -34.19
CA GLU A 120 -1.78 -2.61 -34.54
C GLU A 120 -1.71 -4.01 -33.90
N ARG A 121 -2.22 -4.15 -32.66
CA ARG A 121 -2.30 -5.41 -31.93
C ARG A 121 -3.42 -6.35 -32.44
N GLY A 122 -4.43 -5.80 -33.09
CA GLY A 122 -5.61 -6.52 -33.55
C GLY A 122 -6.57 -6.95 -32.42
N ARG A 123 -6.52 -6.29 -31.27
CA ARG A 123 -7.41 -6.50 -30.12
C ARG A 123 -7.74 -5.15 -29.46
N PRO A 124 -9.01 -4.91 -29.07
CA PRO A 124 -9.39 -3.68 -28.42
C PRO A 124 -8.61 -3.43 -27.13
N ALA A 125 -8.32 -2.15 -26.85
CA ALA A 125 -7.84 -1.70 -25.55
C ALA A 125 -9.02 -1.54 -24.58
N ARG A 126 -8.99 -2.22 -23.43
CA ARG A 126 -9.98 -2.08 -22.40
C ARG A 126 -9.63 -0.89 -21.51
N VAL A 127 -10.52 0.11 -21.49
CA VAL A 127 -10.27 1.38 -20.82
C VAL A 127 -11.27 1.64 -19.70
N HIS A 128 -10.80 2.22 -18.60
CA HIS A 128 -11.62 2.77 -17.54
C HIS A 128 -11.56 4.29 -17.59
N LEU A 129 -12.67 4.93 -17.92
CA LEU A 129 -12.78 6.37 -18.02
C LEU A 129 -12.70 7.01 -16.63
N LYS A 130 -11.85 8.01 -16.45
CA LYS A 130 -11.59 8.61 -15.15
C LYS A 130 -12.11 10.03 -15.03
N LEU A 131 -13.06 10.23 -14.09
CA LEU A 131 -13.44 11.57 -13.61
C LEU A 131 -12.51 11.99 -12.46
N ASP A 132 -11.98 13.20 -12.50
CA ASP A 132 -11.43 13.86 -11.32
C ASP A 132 -12.53 14.66 -10.64
N SER A 133 -13.22 14.02 -9.71
CA SER A 133 -14.31 14.63 -8.94
C SER A 133 -13.84 15.53 -7.79
N GLY A 134 -12.52 15.80 -7.69
CA GLY A 134 -11.96 16.68 -6.67
C GLY A 134 -10.62 16.25 -6.08
N MET A 135 -10.07 15.10 -6.49
CA MET A 135 -8.75 14.64 -6.03
C MET A 135 -7.62 15.56 -6.54
N GLY A 136 -7.80 16.23 -7.70
CA GLY A 136 -6.82 17.18 -8.26
C GLY A 136 -5.52 16.52 -8.75
N ARG A 137 -5.58 15.26 -9.22
CA ARG A 137 -4.37 14.51 -9.59
C ARG A 137 -4.39 13.99 -11.03
N LEU A 138 -5.22 13.04 -11.35
CA LEU A 138 -5.40 12.44 -12.67
C LEU A 138 -6.91 12.29 -12.93
N GLY A 139 -7.32 12.47 -14.17
CA GLY A 139 -8.72 12.39 -14.58
C GLY A 139 -9.16 13.65 -15.31
N GLU A 140 -10.28 13.55 -16.05
CA GLU A 140 -10.95 14.71 -16.64
C GLU A 140 -11.81 15.39 -15.57
N ARG A 141 -11.72 16.72 -15.47
CA ARG A 141 -12.49 17.51 -14.49
C ARG A 141 -13.82 18.01 -15.05
N ASP A 142 -13.90 18.15 -16.36
CA ASP A 142 -15.13 18.57 -17.02
C ASP A 142 -15.99 17.33 -17.35
N PRO A 143 -17.15 17.16 -16.69
CA PRO A 143 -18.07 16.06 -16.98
C PRO A 143 -18.52 16.01 -18.45
N VAL A 144 -18.67 17.17 -19.10
CA VAL A 144 -19.11 17.23 -20.50
C VAL A 144 -18.01 16.71 -21.43
N ALA A 145 -16.76 17.11 -21.19
CA ALA A 145 -15.61 16.59 -21.93
C ALA A 145 -15.43 15.09 -21.75
N LEU A 146 -15.63 14.56 -20.53
CA LEU A 146 -15.54 13.13 -20.28
C LEU A 146 -16.65 12.35 -20.97
N LEU A 147 -17.88 12.88 -21.01
CA LEU A 147 -19.00 12.26 -21.74
C LEU A 147 -18.77 12.27 -23.26
N GLU A 148 -18.18 13.31 -23.80
CA GLU A 148 -17.81 13.35 -25.22
C GLU A 148 -16.71 12.31 -25.52
N LEU A 149 -15.69 12.23 -24.67
CA LEU A 149 -14.66 11.19 -24.74
C LEU A 149 -15.28 9.78 -24.70
N ALA A 150 -16.27 9.55 -23.82
CA ALA A 150 -16.99 8.27 -23.74
C ALA A 150 -17.70 7.92 -25.05
N ARG A 151 -18.36 8.89 -25.70
CA ARG A 151 -19.01 8.67 -27.01
C ARG A 151 -18.01 8.33 -28.10
N ARG A 152 -16.85 9.01 -28.12
CA ARG A 152 -15.77 8.71 -29.05
C ARG A 152 -15.20 7.31 -28.84
N CYS A 153 -14.94 6.93 -27.58
CA CYS A 153 -14.50 5.58 -27.23
C CYS A 153 -15.51 4.54 -27.68
N ALA A 154 -16.82 4.76 -27.45
CA ALA A 154 -17.88 3.83 -27.85
C ALA A 154 -18.07 3.69 -29.36
N ALA A 155 -17.63 4.68 -30.14
CA ALA A 155 -17.65 4.66 -31.62
C ALA A 155 -16.39 4.03 -32.24
N ASP A 156 -15.36 3.76 -31.46
CA ASP A 156 -14.06 3.23 -31.91
C ASP A 156 -13.97 1.72 -31.63
N GLU A 157 -13.94 0.92 -32.69
CA GLU A 157 -13.85 -0.55 -32.60
C GLU A 157 -12.56 -1.03 -31.92
N ALA A 158 -11.51 -0.21 -31.87
CA ALA A 158 -10.26 -0.53 -31.19
C ALA A 158 -10.30 -0.26 -29.68
N ILE A 159 -11.41 0.25 -29.16
CA ILE A 159 -11.57 0.62 -27.73
C ILE A 159 -12.80 -0.08 -27.14
N GLU A 160 -12.62 -0.65 -25.98
CA GLU A 160 -13.69 -1.20 -25.13
C GLU A 160 -13.75 -0.39 -23.83
N ILE A 161 -14.87 0.27 -23.56
CA ILE A 161 -15.09 0.92 -22.25
C ILE A 161 -15.43 -0.17 -21.22
N ALA A 162 -14.45 -0.60 -20.46
CA ALA A 162 -14.58 -1.58 -19.41
C ALA A 162 -15.18 -0.98 -18.11
N GLY A 163 -14.94 0.32 -17.86
CA GLY A 163 -15.45 0.94 -16.66
C GLY A 163 -15.37 2.47 -16.64
N VAL A 164 -15.97 3.04 -15.59
CA VAL A 164 -15.87 4.46 -15.23
C VAL A 164 -15.56 4.59 -13.74
N TRP A 165 -14.68 5.53 -13.37
CA TRP A 165 -14.22 5.64 -12.01
C TRP A 165 -13.80 7.04 -11.57
N THR A 166 -13.76 7.20 -10.25
CA THR A 166 -13.14 8.34 -9.58
C THR A 166 -12.27 7.87 -8.41
N HIS A 167 -11.67 8.81 -7.68
CA HIS A 167 -10.89 8.52 -6.47
C HIS A 167 -11.13 9.61 -5.43
N PHE A 168 -11.43 9.19 -4.20
CA PHE A 168 -11.72 10.11 -3.11
C PHE A 168 -10.44 10.67 -2.49
N ALA A 169 -10.49 11.95 -2.15
CA ALA A 169 -9.38 12.68 -1.57
C ALA A 169 -9.30 12.55 -0.05
N THR A 170 -10.45 12.49 0.62
CA THR A 170 -10.60 12.57 2.08
C THR A 170 -11.47 11.45 2.66
N ALA A 171 -11.50 10.28 2.01
CA ALA A 171 -12.28 9.15 2.52
C ALA A 171 -11.76 8.64 3.87
N ASP A 172 -10.51 8.89 4.19
CA ASP A 172 -9.82 8.58 5.43
C ASP A 172 -10.06 9.61 6.55
N ASP A 173 -10.66 10.76 6.25
CA ASP A 173 -11.10 11.75 7.24
C ASP A 173 -12.62 11.65 7.45
N PRO A 174 -13.09 11.07 8.57
CA PRO A 174 -14.52 10.93 8.83
C PRO A 174 -15.24 12.26 9.07
N ASP A 175 -14.54 13.30 9.48
CA ASP A 175 -15.11 14.60 9.82
C ASP A 175 -15.19 15.55 8.61
N ASP A 176 -14.48 15.22 7.51
CA ASP A 176 -14.57 15.94 6.24
C ASP A 176 -15.75 15.44 5.39
N GLY A 177 -16.67 16.33 5.05
CA GLY A 177 -17.83 16.04 4.20
C GLY A 177 -17.53 15.90 2.70
N PHE A 178 -16.29 16.11 2.26
CA PHE A 178 -15.92 16.21 0.85
C PHE A 178 -16.10 14.89 0.07
N LEU A 179 -16.03 13.74 0.75
CA LEU A 179 -16.36 12.45 0.12
C LEU A 179 -17.78 12.47 -0.48
N ALA A 180 -18.77 12.98 0.26
CA ALA A 180 -20.15 13.07 -0.22
C ALA A 180 -20.28 14.03 -1.42
N GLU A 181 -19.55 15.14 -1.43
CA GLU A 181 -19.51 16.08 -2.57
C GLU A 181 -18.91 15.41 -3.81
N GLN A 182 -17.80 14.69 -3.64
CA GLN A 182 -17.15 13.93 -4.73
C GLN A 182 -18.09 12.84 -5.28
N LEU A 183 -18.83 12.16 -4.41
CA LEU A 183 -19.79 11.14 -4.79
C LEU A 183 -20.96 11.75 -5.58
N ALA A 184 -21.51 12.86 -5.08
CA ALA A 184 -22.60 13.60 -5.75
C ALA A 184 -22.18 14.11 -7.14
N ALA A 185 -20.92 14.52 -7.31
CA ALA A 185 -20.38 14.94 -8.60
C ALA A 185 -20.14 13.75 -9.55
N PHE A 186 -19.77 12.58 -9.04
CA PHE A 186 -19.46 11.40 -9.83
C PHE A 186 -20.70 10.66 -10.34
N LEU A 187 -21.75 10.53 -9.51
CA LEU A 187 -22.93 9.73 -9.80
C LEU A 187 -23.61 10.05 -11.14
N PRO A 188 -23.93 11.32 -11.48
CA PRO A 188 -24.60 11.64 -12.75
C PRO A 188 -23.73 11.30 -13.98
N VAL A 189 -22.42 11.38 -13.84
CA VAL A 189 -21.47 11.05 -14.92
C VAL A 189 -21.42 9.55 -15.14
N ALA A 190 -21.35 8.78 -14.06
CA ALA A 190 -21.35 7.33 -14.10
C ALA A 190 -22.65 6.78 -14.72
N GLU A 191 -23.80 7.32 -14.34
CA GLU A 191 -25.09 6.97 -14.92
C GLU A 191 -25.17 7.31 -16.41
N SER A 192 -24.67 8.48 -16.80
CA SER A 192 -24.64 8.89 -18.20
C SER A 192 -23.75 7.98 -19.05
N ILE A 193 -22.58 7.58 -18.53
CA ILE A 193 -21.67 6.66 -19.23
C ILE A 193 -22.30 5.26 -19.30
N ARG A 194 -22.98 4.78 -18.27
CA ARG A 194 -23.77 3.53 -18.34
C ARG A 194 -24.89 3.60 -19.39
N GLY A 195 -25.47 4.78 -19.61
CA GLY A 195 -26.44 5.01 -20.70
C GLY A 195 -25.81 4.86 -22.09
N ILE A 196 -24.51 5.16 -22.25
CA ILE A 196 -23.74 4.97 -23.50
C ILE A 196 -23.30 3.51 -23.65
N VAL A 197 -22.74 2.92 -22.57
CA VAL A 197 -22.22 1.54 -22.55
C VAL A 197 -22.85 0.77 -21.37
N PRO A 198 -24.00 0.12 -21.60
CA PRO A 198 -24.61 -0.72 -20.59
C PRO A 198 -23.68 -1.84 -20.12
N GLY A 199 -23.54 -1.99 -18.80
CA GLY A 199 -22.69 -3.03 -18.21
C GLY A 199 -21.23 -2.62 -17.95
N CYS A 200 -20.82 -1.38 -18.25
CA CYS A 200 -19.50 -0.90 -17.82
C CYS A 200 -19.42 -0.86 -16.27
N THR A 201 -18.28 -1.28 -15.73
CA THR A 201 -18.03 -1.33 -14.28
C THR A 201 -17.89 0.07 -13.70
N VAL A 202 -18.73 0.43 -12.71
CA VAL A 202 -18.58 1.69 -11.96
C VAL A 202 -17.83 1.43 -10.68
N HIS A 203 -16.79 2.24 -10.38
CA HIS A 203 -16.02 2.07 -9.18
C HIS A 203 -15.44 3.39 -8.63
N ALA A 204 -15.52 3.58 -7.32
CA ALA A 204 -15.04 4.79 -6.65
C ALA A 204 -14.21 4.48 -5.40
N ALA A 205 -14.71 3.59 -4.53
CA ALA A 205 -14.16 3.33 -3.21
C ALA A 205 -12.70 2.85 -3.25
N ASN A 206 -11.85 3.49 -2.45
CA ASN A 206 -10.58 3.00 -1.95
C ASN A 206 -10.79 2.23 -0.63
N SER A 207 -9.73 1.81 0.06
CA SER A 207 -9.83 1.10 1.34
C SER A 207 -10.67 1.86 2.38
N ALA A 208 -10.45 3.17 2.54
CA ALA A 208 -11.17 3.97 3.52
C ALA A 208 -12.67 4.07 3.19
N ALA A 209 -13.00 4.41 1.95
CA ALA A 209 -14.39 4.46 1.53
C ALA A 209 -15.08 3.08 1.60
N THR A 210 -14.36 1.99 1.31
CA THR A 210 -14.89 0.62 1.45
C THR A 210 -15.27 0.29 2.89
N LEU A 211 -14.48 0.74 3.86
CA LEU A 211 -14.75 0.49 5.27
C LEU A 211 -15.80 1.43 5.86
N ARG A 212 -16.00 2.61 5.28
CA ARG A 212 -16.81 3.68 5.85
C ARG A 212 -18.18 3.86 5.20
N ASP A 213 -18.29 3.72 3.87
CA ASP A 213 -19.45 4.17 3.12
C ASP A 213 -19.91 3.16 2.07
N THR A 214 -21.03 2.49 2.34
CA THR A 214 -21.58 1.48 1.43
C THR A 214 -22.13 2.07 0.12
N GLU A 215 -22.50 3.35 0.08
CA GLU A 215 -22.99 4.01 -1.13
C GLU A 215 -21.86 4.19 -2.17
N ALA A 216 -20.60 4.15 -1.72
CA ALA A 216 -19.43 4.27 -2.59
C ALA A 216 -18.97 2.95 -3.23
N HIS A 217 -19.55 1.80 -2.84
CA HIS A 217 -19.07 0.48 -3.29
C HIS A 217 -19.28 0.24 -4.78
N PHE A 218 -20.45 0.61 -5.32
CA PHE A 218 -20.84 0.33 -6.72
C PHE A 218 -20.59 -1.12 -7.13
N ASP A 219 -20.10 -1.31 -8.38
CA ASP A 219 -19.83 -2.65 -8.91
C ASP A 219 -18.48 -3.21 -8.43
N MET A 220 -17.54 -2.33 -8.03
CA MET A 220 -16.20 -2.75 -7.63
C MET A 220 -15.58 -1.77 -6.64
N VAL A 221 -14.93 -2.31 -5.59
CA VAL A 221 -14.06 -1.54 -4.69
C VAL A 221 -12.59 -1.84 -4.98
N ARG A 222 -11.71 -0.87 -4.70
CA ARG A 222 -10.26 -0.96 -4.93
C ARG A 222 -9.50 -0.86 -3.62
N CYS A 223 -9.30 -1.98 -2.93
CA CYS A 223 -8.64 -2.01 -1.65
C CYS A 223 -7.12 -2.20 -1.82
N GLY A 224 -6.37 -1.23 -1.29
CA GLY A 224 -4.91 -1.30 -1.16
C GLY A 224 -4.55 -1.56 0.28
N ILE A 225 -4.35 -0.52 1.07
CA ILE A 225 -3.78 -0.60 2.41
C ILE A 225 -4.50 -1.61 3.33
N ALA A 226 -5.82 -1.71 3.24
CA ALA A 226 -6.62 -2.60 4.08
C ALA A 226 -6.36 -4.10 3.81
N ILE A 227 -6.01 -4.50 2.58
CA ILE A 227 -5.70 -5.91 2.32
C ILE A 227 -4.41 -6.36 3.03
N TYR A 228 -3.52 -5.43 3.37
CA TYR A 228 -2.29 -5.68 4.13
C TYR A 228 -2.50 -5.58 5.64
N GLY A 229 -3.74 -5.39 6.10
CA GLY A 229 -4.05 -5.26 7.51
C GLY A 229 -3.60 -3.96 8.15
N LEU A 230 -3.47 -2.92 7.36
CA LEU A 230 -3.15 -1.57 7.81
C LEU A 230 -4.40 -0.70 7.77
N ASP A 231 -4.63 0.07 8.83
CA ASP A 231 -5.83 0.88 8.93
C ASP A 231 -5.73 2.18 8.12
N PRO A 232 -6.65 2.44 7.17
CA PRO A 232 -6.64 3.68 6.42
C PRO A 232 -6.95 4.93 7.25
N PHE A 233 -7.50 4.77 8.46
CA PHE A 233 -7.78 5.86 9.41
C PHE A 233 -6.68 6.06 10.44
N HIS A 234 -5.55 5.35 10.30
CA HIS A 234 -4.37 5.43 11.18
C HIS A 234 -4.63 5.05 12.63
N ARG A 235 -5.60 4.17 12.89
CA ARG A 235 -5.95 3.59 14.19
C ARG A 235 -5.45 2.16 14.30
N ASP A 236 -5.87 1.46 15.35
CA ASP A 236 -5.63 0.01 15.47
C ASP A 236 -6.41 -0.75 14.38
N PRO A 237 -5.74 -1.48 13.49
CA PRO A 237 -6.40 -2.24 12.43
C PRO A 237 -7.47 -3.21 12.93
N ALA A 238 -7.32 -3.71 14.15
CA ALA A 238 -8.29 -4.62 14.78
C ALA A 238 -9.69 -4.00 14.96
N GLU A 239 -9.80 -2.66 15.00
CA GLU A 239 -11.11 -1.96 15.06
C GLU A 239 -11.96 -2.24 13.83
N HIS A 240 -11.33 -2.55 12.71
CA HIS A 240 -11.99 -2.91 11.45
C HIS A 240 -11.91 -4.39 11.10
N GLY A 241 -11.42 -5.23 12.05
CA GLY A 241 -11.22 -6.66 11.83
C GLY A 241 -10.09 -6.97 10.87
N LEU A 242 -9.10 -6.08 10.78
CA LEU A 242 -7.92 -6.24 9.92
C LEU A 242 -6.73 -6.76 10.74
N GLU A 243 -5.92 -7.62 10.12
CA GLU A 243 -4.73 -8.22 10.71
C GLU A 243 -3.48 -7.71 9.97
N PRO A 244 -2.56 -6.98 10.65
CA PRO A 244 -1.29 -6.57 10.03
C PRO A 244 -0.52 -7.75 9.47
N ALA A 245 -0.17 -7.67 8.19
CA ALA A 245 0.49 -8.76 7.48
C ALA A 245 2.02 -8.68 7.48
N LEU A 246 2.61 -7.54 7.90
CA LEU A 246 4.05 -7.34 7.85
C LEU A 246 4.64 -7.10 9.23
N GLU A 247 5.73 -7.83 9.51
CA GLU A 247 6.60 -7.60 10.65
C GLU A 247 8.00 -7.22 10.17
N LEU A 248 8.71 -6.34 10.89
CA LEU A 248 10.09 -5.95 10.62
C LEU A 248 10.97 -6.35 11.80
N HIS A 249 11.88 -7.26 11.54
CA HIS A 249 12.78 -7.86 12.52
C HIS A 249 14.24 -7.48 12.29
N SER A 250 15.00 -7.47 13.39
CA SER A 250 16.44 -7.40 13.44
C SER A 250 16.94 -8.15 14.69
N TYR A 251 18.15 -7.88 15.15
CA TYR A 251 18.70 -8.44 16.38
C TYR A 251 19.65 -7.45 17.05
N VAL A 252 19.94 -7.66 18.32
CA VAL A 252 20.97 -6.89 19.04
C VAL A 252 22.35 -7.45 18.65
N ALA A 253 23.12 -6.70 17.85
CA ALA A 253 24.43 -7.14 17.37
C ALA A 253 25.54 -6.94 18.41
N ASP A 254 25.40 -5.95 19.28
CA ASP A 254 26.40 -5.59 20.30
C ASP A 254 25.72 -4.91 21.49
N VAL A 255 26.29 -5.10 22.69
CA VAL A 255 25.82 -4.47 23.94
C VAL A 255 27.01 -3.84 24.65
N LYS A 256 26.93 -2.54 24.95
CA LYS A 256 28.03 -1.76 25.55
C LYS A 256 27.56 -0.98 26.77
N ARG A 257 28.39 -0.94 27.79
CA ARG A 257 28.17 -0.03 28.91
C ARG A 257 28.61 1.39 28.54
N PHE A 258 27.73 2.35 28.80
CA PHE A 258 27.97 3.79 28.67
C PHE A 258 27.97 4.41 30.05
N GLU A 259 29.02 5.19 30.36
CA GLU A 259 29.03 6.03 31.56
C GLU A 259 28.13 7.27 31.34
N SER A 260 27.63 7.84 32.43
CA SER A 260 26.86 9.09 32.38
C SER A 260 27.59 10.17 31.57
N GLY A 261 26.88 10.82 30.64
CA GLY A 261 27.42 11.81 29.69
C GLY A 261 28.05 11.24 28.41
N ALA A 262 28.28 9.92 28.31
CA ALA A 262 28.67 9.28 27.06
C ALA A 262 27.57 9.44 26.00
N SER A 263 27.94 9.45 24.71
CA SER A 263 26.98 9.74 23.64
C SER A 263 26.96 8.66 22.57
N ALA A 264 25.80 8.42 21.97
CA ALA A 264 25.61 7.51 20.84
C ALA A 264 25.32 8.26 19.52
N GLY A 265 25.78 7.70 18.40
CA GLY A 265 25.45 8.09 17.04
C GLY A 265 26.03 9.43 16.57
N TYR A 266 25.74 9.75 15.32
CA TYR A 266 26.17 10.99 14.66
C TYR A 266 25.57 12.23 15.33
N GLY A 267 26.39 13.29 15.41
CA GLY A 267 25.97 14.56 16.00
C GLY A 267 25.85 14.52 17.52
N ARG A 268 26.02 13.36 18.15
CA ARG A 268 25.95 13.20 19.61
C ARG A 268 24.65 13.77 20.18
N THR A 269 23.53 13.52 19.48
CA THR A 269 22.21 14.08 19.80
C THR A 269 21.58 13.48 21.04
N TRP A 270 22.11 12.36 21.51
CA TRP A 270 21.75 11.72 22.77
C TRP A 270 23.00 11.56 23.64
N ARG A 271 22.82 11.73 24.93
CA ARG A 271 23.82 11.45 25.95
C ARG A 271 23.18 10.65 27.06
N ALA A 272 23.88 9.63 27.54
CA ALA A 272 23.44 8.83 28.65
C ALA A 272 23.19 9.71 29.89
N PRO A 273 21.95 9.75 30.42
CA PRO A 273 21.64 10.57 31.61
C PRO A 273 22.28 10.03 32.88
N GLU A 274 22.53 8.71 32.91
CA GLU A 274 23.19 7.95 33.96
C GLU A 274 23.98 6.81 33.32
N ASP A 275 24.69 6.02 34.12
CA ASP A 275 25.33 4.79 33.63
C ASP A 275 24.26 3.84 33.08
N THR A 276 24.41 3.43 31.83
CA THR A 276 23.42 2.59 31.14
C THR A 276 24.06 1.60 30.19
N TRP A 277 23.29 0.64 29.72
CA TRP A 277 23.67 -0.26 28.63
C TRP A 277 23.03 0.19 27.32
N VAL A 278 23.78 0.14 26.23
CA VAL A 278 23.31 0.51 24.90
C VAL A 278 23.44 -0.68 23.98
N GLY A 279 22.31 -1.08 23.39
CA GLY A 279 22.25 -2.10 22.33
C GLY A 279 22.43 -1.46 20.95
N VAL A 280 23.11 -2.18 20.05
CA VAL A 280 23.27 -1.80 18.64
C VAL A 280 22.55 -2.81 17.77
N LEU A 281 21.65 -2.34 16.90
CA LEU A 281 20.94 -3.17 15.93
C LEU A 281 21.44 -2.87 14.52
N PRO A 282 21.74 -3.91 13.68
CA PRO A 282 22.32 -3.74 12.35
C PRO A 282 21.23 -3.45 11.29
N ILE A 283 20.39 -2.46 11.55
CA ILE A 283 19.33 -1.97 10.66
C ILE A 283 19.31 -0.44 10.71
N GLY A 284 19.13 0.24 9.58
CA GLY A 284 19.15 1.70 9.53
C GLY A 284 18.33 2.29 8.37
N TYR A 285 18.61 3.56 8.00
CA TYR A 285 17.81 4.21 6.97
C TYR A 285 18.01 3.61 5.57
N GLY A 286 19.12 2.92 5.32
CA GLY A 286 19.34 2.15 4.09
C GLY A 286 18.41 0.94 3.97
N ASP A 287 17.82 0.50 5.07
CA ASP A 287 16.88 -0.62 5.15
C ASP A 287 15.40 -0.15 5.23
N GLY A 288 15.18 1.13 5.53
CA GLY A 288 13.84 1.70 5.64
C GLY A 288 13.52 2.32 7.00
N VAL A 289 14.40 2.21 8.01
CA VAL A 289 14.23 2.89 9.30
C VAL A 289 14.49 4.38 9.13
N ARG A 290 13.42 5.17 9.07
CA ARG A 290 13.52 6.60 8.73
C ARG A 290 14.40 7.37 9.70
N ARG A 291 15.24 8.28 9.18
CA ARG A 291 16.14 9.10 10.00
C ARG A 291 15.39 10.00 10.98
N GLY A 292 14.15 10.37 10.70
CA GLY A 292 13.26 11.10 11.61
C GLY A 292 12.92 10.35 12.90
N LEU A 293 13.13 9.04 12.96
CA LEU A 293 12.98 8.23 14.18
C LEU A 293 14.13 8.39 15.17
N SER A 294 15.17 9.19 14.86
CA SER A 294 16.26 9.50 15.78
C SER A 294 15.75 10.06 17.09
N ASN A 295 16.00 9.41 18.22
CA ASN A 295 15.48 9.72 19.56
C ASN A 295 13.95 9.76 19.65
N ASN A 296 13.22 9.13 18.72
CA ASN A 296 11.77 9.24 18.59
C ASN A 296 11.11 7.90 18.19
N ALA A 297 11.65 6.78 18.64
CA ALA A 297 11.09 5.47 18.40
C ALA A 297 11.39 4.52 19.55
N GLU A 298 10.76 3.36 19.51
CA GLU A 298 11.04 2.24 20.38
C GLU A 298 11.24 0.97 19.58
N VAL A 299 11.89 -0.01 20.17
CA VAL A 299 12.13 -1.34 19.63
C VAL A 299 11.78 -2.35 20.70
N LEU A 300 11.14 -3.45 20.33
CA LEU A 300 10.90 -4.56 21.23
C LEU A 300 12.11 -5.49 21.24
N VAL A 301 12.58 -5.83 22.44
CA VAL A 301 13.58 -6.90 22.68
C VAL A 301 13.07 -7.69 23.91
N ASP A 302 13.01 -9.00 23.79
CA ASP A 302 12.51 -9.91 24.84
C ASP A 302 11.12 -9.50 25.40
N GLY A 303 10.24 -8.98 24.52
CA GLY A 303 8.88 -8.55 24.86
C GLY A 303 8.80 -7.23 25.64
N ARG A 304 9.89 -6.45 25.69
CA ARG A 304 9.96 -5.15 26.35
C ARG A 304 10.36 -4.06 25.36
N ARG A 305 9.76 -2.87 25.49
CA ARG A 305 10.10 -1.68 24.71
C ARG A 305 11.36 -1.01 25.24
N TYR A 306 12.28 -0.70 24.31
CA TYR A 306 13.48 0.07 24.57
C TYR A 306 13.53 1.29 23.64
N PRO A 307 13.84 2.50 24.15
CA PRO A 307 13.88 3.69 23.33
C PRO A 307 15.06 3.65 22.36
N LEU A 308 14.81 4.03 21.09
CA LEU A 308 15.82 4.33 20.11
C LEU A 308 16.52 5.63 20.49
N VAL A 309 17.82 5.59 20.70
CA VAL A 309 18.62 6.71 21.15
C VAL A 309 19.74 7.05 20.16
N GLY A 310 20.02 8.34 20.02
CA GLY A 310 20.96 8.84 19.05
C GLY A 310 20.41 8.92 17.64
N THR A 311 21.26 9.32 16.69
CA THR A 311 20.86 9.51 15.29
C THR A 311 20.87 8.16 14.56
N VAL A 312 19.77 7.83 13.89
CA VAL A 312 19.70 6.68 12.96
C VAL A 312 20.75 6.83 11.88
N SER A 313 21.62 5.84 11.73
CA SER A 313 22.63 5.78 10.68
C SER A 313 22.17 4.94 9.49
N MET A 314 22.99 4.83 8.45
CA MET A 314 22.62 4.09 7.24
C MET A 314 22.29 2.62 7.54
N ASP A 315 23.10 2.01 8.41
CA ASP A 315 23.11 0.57 8.62
C ASP A 315 22.87 0.14 10.06
N ASN A 316 22.76 1.10 11.00
CA ASN A 316 22.60 0.79 12.43
C ASN A 316 21.70 1.79 13.13
N ILE A 317 21.02 1.30 14.17
CA ILE A 317 20.37 2.08 15.21
C ILE A 317 20.93 1.67 16.58
N THR A 318 20.73 2.52 17.58
CA THR A 318 21.09 2.25 18.97
C THR A 318 19.84 2.37 19.86
N ILE A 319 19.76 1.51 20.88
CA ILE A 319 18.69 1.51 21.86
C ILE A 319 19.26 1.60 23.27
N ASP A 320 18.58 2.30 24.17
CA ASP A 320 18.94 2.36 25.59
C ASP A 320 18.29 1.18 26.33
N LEU A 321 19.13 0.28 26.84
CA LEU A 321 18.70 -0.92 27.57
C LEU A 321 18.53 -0.69 29.08
N GLY A 322 18.87 0.52 29.56
CA GLY A 322 18.77 0.89 30.97
C GLY A 322 20.02 0.50 31.78
N PRO A 323 20.03 0.86 33.09
CA PRO A 323 21.18 0.64 33.98
C PRO A 323 21.45 -0.85 34.25
N ASP A 324 20.41 -1.68 34.21
CA ASP A 324 20.47 -3.12 34.42
C ASP A 324 19.80 -3.82 33.25
N THR A 325 20.55 -4.67 32.54
CA THR A 325 20.01 -5.43 31.39
C THR A 325 20.46 -6.88 31.43
N ALA A 326 19.57 -7.77 31.00
CA ALA A 326 19.86 -9.17 30.69
C ALA A 326 19.94 -9.42 29.18
N VAL A 327 19.78 -8.36 28.37
CA VAL A 327 19.84 -8.48 26.91
C VAL A 327 21.28 -8.72 26.49
N GLU A 328 21.47 -9.77 25.70
CA GLU A 328 22.80 -10.16 25.17
C GLU A 328 22.84 -10.00 23.65
N PRO A 329 24.04 -9.91 23.06
CA PRO A 329 24.20 -9.99 21.61
C PRO A 329 23.56 -11.27 21.05
N GLY A 330 22.80 -11.14 19.95
CA GLY A 330 21.98 -12.20 19.37
C GLY A 330 20.51 -12.13 19.75
N ALA A 331 20.11 -11.34 20.75
CA ALA A 331 18.71 -11.22 21.14
C ALA A 331 17.85 -10.67 19.98
N PRO A 332 16.71 -11.33 19.65
CA PRO A 332 15.81 -10.88 18.60
C PRO A 332 15.18 -9.52 18.93
N ALA A 333 15.12 -8.63 17.94
CA ALA A 333 14.53 -7.30 18.06
C ALA A 333 13.43 -7.11 17.01
N VAL A 334 12.32 -6.48 17.41
CA VAL A 334 11.18 -6.19 16.54
C VAL A 334 10.95 -4.69 16.45
N LEU A 335 10.96 -4.18 15.24
CA LEU A 335 10.72 -2.76 14.96
C LEU A 335 9.26 -2.50 14.55
N ILE A 336 8.63 -3.47 13.87
CA ILE A 336 7.20 -3.49 13.54
C ILE A 336 6.74 -4.93 13.75
N GLY A 337 5.64 -5.11 14.45
CA GLY A 337 5.08 -6.44 14.75
C GLY A 337 5.03 -6.76 16.24
N PRO A 338 4.56 -7.96 16.60
CA PRO A 338 4.41 -8.42 17.96
C PRO A 338 5.70 -9.05 18.53
N GLN A 339 5.91 -8.89 19.84
CA GLN A 339 6.86 -9.69 20.61
C GLN A 339 6.36 -9.85 22.05
N GLY A 340 6.15 -11.09 22.49
CA GLY A 340 5.55 -11.38 23.80
C GLY A 340 4.09 -10.91 23.85
N SER A 341 3.77 -10.04 24.81
CA SER A 341 2.43 -9.47 24.98
C SER A 341 2.27 -8.05 24.38
N ASP A 342 3.33 -7.50 23.81
CA ASP A 342 3.32 -6.15 23.22
C ASP A 342 3.52 -6.20 21.71
N ARG A 343 3.20 -5.11 21.01
CA ARG A 343 3.40 -4.94 19.56
C ARG A 343 3.70 -3.49 19.21
N ILE A 344 4.43 -3.30 18.11
CA ILE A 344 4.64 -2.00 17.46
C ILE A 344 3.91 -2.02 16.13
N LEU A 345 2.93 -1.13 15.94
CA LEU A 345 2.19 -1.01 14.68
C LEU A 345 2.88 -0.04 13.71
N ALA A 346 2.69 -0.25 12.40
CA ALA A 346 3.15 0.71 11.40
C ALA A 346 2.49 2.08 11.56
N GLU A 347 1.26 2.12 12.05
CA GLU A 347 0.51 3.32 12.45
C GLU A 347 1.21 4.10 13.55
N GLU A 348 1.75 3.41 14.57
CA GLU A 348 2.53 4.03 15.65
C GLU A 348 3.81 4.67 15.10
N VAL A 349 4.52 3.95 14.24
CA VAL A 349 5.75 4.46 13.59
C VAL A 349 5.45 5.66 12.71
N ALA A 350 4.35 5.62 11.96
CA ALA A 350 3.89 6.71 11.10
C ALA A 350 3.55 7.97 11.91
N ALA A 351 2.80 7.81 13.01
CA ALA A 351 2.43 8.92 13.89
C ALA A 351 3.66 9.65 14.49
N ARG A 352 4.73 8.91 14.82
CA ARG A 352 6.00 9.49 15.30
C ARG A 352 6.72 10.33 14.25
N LEU A 353 6.41 10.13 12.96
CA LEU A 353 7.04 10.80 11.83
C LEU A 353 6.13 11.85 11.17
N ASP A 354 4.92 12.07 11.71
CA ASP A 354 3.90 12.93 11.10
C ASP A 354 3.62 12.53 9.64
N THR A 355 3.43 11.22 9.42
CA THR A 355 3.17 10.63 8.09
C THR A 355 2.13 9.50 8.19
N ILE A 356 1.92 8.77 7.10
CA ILE A 356 0.95 7.69 6.99
C ILE A 356 1.62 6.31 6.97
N ASN A 357 0.91 5.30 7.47
CA ASN A 357 1.37 3.90 7.52
C ASN A 357 1.78 3.33 6.16
N TYR A 358 1.18 3.83 5.05
CA TYR A 358 1.58 3.51 3.67
C TYR A 358 3.07 3.79 3.40
N GLU A 359 3.56 4.95 3.86
CA GLU A 359 4.96 5.35 3.65
C GLU A 359 5.92 4.48 4.44
N ILE A 360 5.50 3.98 5.60
CA ILE A 360 6.33 3.13 6.46
C ILE A 360 6.63 1.81 5.73
N THR A 361 5.60 1.09 5.32
CA THR A 361 5.78 -0.23 4.70
C THR A 361 6.37 -0.15 3.30
N CYS A 362 5.92 0.80 2.46
CA CYS A 362 6.54 1.06 1.15
C CYS A 362 8.01 1.48 1.26
N GLY A 363 8.41 2.05 2.40
CA GLY A 363 9.75 2.52 2.65
C GLY A 363 10.76 1.43 3.03
N ILE A 364 10.32 0.23 3.36
CA ILE A 364 11.21 -0.91 3.62
C ILE A 364 11.91 -1.28 2.32
N SER A 365 13.23 -1.10 2.30
CA SER A 365 14.04 -1.24 1.09
C SER A 365 14.16 -2.70 0.62
N GLN A 366 14.59 -2.88 -0.63
CA GLN A 366 14.85 -4.22 -1.18
C GLN A 366 16.08 -4.91 -0.53
N ARG A 367 16.88 -4.20 0.25
CA ARG A 367 17.96 -4.78 1.05
C ARG A 367 17.45 -5.70 2.16
N VAL A 368 16.23 -5.48 2.63
CA VAL A 368 15.57 -6.32 3.62
C VAL A 368 14.85 -7.45 2.87
N PRO A 369 15.27 -8.71 3.02
CA PRO A 369 14.58 -9.83 2.41
C PRO A 369 13.16 -9.95 2.97
N ARG A 370 12.24 -10.51 2.15
CA ARG A 370 10.89 -10.86 2.57
C ARG A 370 10.79 -12.37 2.69
N GLU A 371 10.34 -12.85 3.83
CA GLU A 371 9.94 -14.24 4.05
C GLU A 371 8.43 -14.31 4.18
N PHE A 372 7.81 -15.26 3.49
CA PHE A 372 6.36 -15.41 3.46
C PHE A 372 5.94 -16.60 4.31
N SER A 373 4.89 -16.38 5.12
CA SER A 373 4.22 -17.40 5.94
C SER A 373 2.72 -17.42 5.64
N GLY A 374 2.03 -18.49 5.96
CA GLY A 374 0.57 -18.61 5.85
C GLY A 374 0.05 -19.27 4.57
#